data_05903c71ba4480bb1c24b18d6f8ebe2f
#
_entry.id   05903c71ba4480bb1c24b18d6f8ebe2f
#
_cell.length_a   1.000
_cell.length_b   1.000
_cell.length_c   1.000
_cell.angle_alpha   90.00
_cell.angle_beta   90.00
_cell.angle_gamma   90.00
#
_symmetry.space_group_name_H-M   'P 1'
#
loop_
_entity.id
_entity.type
_entity.pdbx_description
1 polymer ?
#
loop_
_entity_poly.entity_id
_entity_poly.type
_entity_poly.pdbx_seq_one_letter_code
_entity_poly.pdbx_strand_id
1 'polypeptide(L)'
;MTQVPEHDSRRTIPVWIAYGAPVAVMAGIFLLSSRSHLPDLDGGRNFQNIVGHFVAYAALGASLAVLLRSLGWSAVRALFIAIVLATLYGVTDEFHQSLVPNSSTDPKDVLVDFLGAAAGALAAMRLMDVWESSPSALSDVAPNPPEDESF
;
A
#
# COMPACT_ATOMS: atom_id res chain seq x y z
N MET A 1 41.59 3.02 -18.79
CA MET A 1 40.13 3.31 -18.89
C MET A 1 39.50 2.85 -17.61
N THR A 2 39.36 3.75 -16.66
CA THR A 2 38.69 3.51 -15.37
C THR A 2 37.20 3.73 -15.58
N GLN A 3 36.43 2.65 -15.57
CA GLN A 3 34.96 2.73 -15.57
C GLN A 3 34.54 3.44 -14.28
N VAL A 4 33.95 4.63 -14.41
CA VAL A 4 33.25 5.30 -13.33
C VAL A 4 32.02 4.44 -13.01
N PRO A 5 31.81 4.01 -11.75
CA PRO A 5 30.62 3.24 -11.41
C PRO A 5 29.40 4.11 -11.69
N GLU A 6 28.53 3.63 -12.57
CA GLU A 6 27.24 4.23 -12.85
C GLU A 6 26.42 4.26 -11.55
N HIS A 7 26.17 5.45 -11.03
CA HIS A 7 25.45 5.66 -9.80
C HIS A 7 23.99 5.29 -10.07
N ASP A 8 23.61 4.05 -9.69
CA ASP A 8 22.23 3.56 -9.77
C ASP A 8 21.34 4.45 -8.86
N SER A 9 20.81 5.51 -9.44
CA SER A 9 19.91 6.46 -8.77
C SER A 9 18.48 5.94 -8.66
N ARG A 10 18.30 4.64 -8.36
CA ARG A 10 16.96 4.12 -8.06
C ARG A 10 16.39 4.86 -6.87
N ARG A 11 15.26 5.51 -7.09
CA ARG A 11 14.50 6.16 -6.03
C ARG A 11 13.99 5.10 -5.08
N THR A 12 14.62 4.97 -3.93
CA THR A 12 14.24 3.99 -2.91
C THR A 12 13.31 4.64 -1.90
N ILE A 13 12.21 3.94 -1.58
CA ILE A 13 11.33 4.34 -0.48
C ILE A 13 12.10 4.14 0.83
N PRO A 14 12.15 5.13 1.73
CA PRO A 14 12.81 4.97 3.02
C PRO A 14 12.25 3.76 3.78
N VAL A 15 13.13 2.92 4.28
CA VAL A 15 12.80 1.64 4.94
C VAL A 15 11.78 1.83 6.07
N TRP A 16 11.92 2.88 6.87
CA TRP A 16 11.00 3.16 7.97
C TRP A 16 9.57 3.49 7.50
N ILE A 17 9.41 4.11 6.30
CA ILE A 17 8.08 4.33 5.70
C ILE A 17 7.51 2.99 5.20
N ALA A 18 8.33 2.19 4.53
CA ALA A 18 7.90 0.91 4.00
C ALA A 18 7.38 -0.05 5.08
N TYR A 19 8.06 -0.11 6.24
CA TYR A 19 7.62 -0.93 7.38
C TYR A 19 6.54 -0.26 8.22
N GLY A 20 6.62 1.05 8.43
CA GLY A 20 5.70 1.79 9.29
C GLY A 20 4.29 1.90 8.72
N ALA A 21 4.16 2.00 7.40
CA ALA A 21 2.85 2.19 6.76
C ALA A 21 1.87 1.04 7.03
N PRO A 22 2.19 -0.25 6.76
CA PRO A 22 1.24 -1.33 7.03
C PRO A 22 0.92 -1.46 8.53
N VAL A 23 1.89 -1.25 9.43
CA VAL A 23 1.66 -1.27 10.87
C VAL A 23 0.70 -0.17 11.29
N ALA A 24 0.86 1.04 10.78
CA ALA A 24 -0.02 2.16 11.07
C ALA A 24 -1.45 1.92 10.55
N VAL A 25 -1.59 1.34 9.34
CA VAL A 25 -2.90 0.99 8.78
C VAL A 25 -3.57 -0.10 9.61
N MET A 26 -2.86 -1.17 9.96
CA MET A 26 -3.40 -2.24 10.83
C MET A 26 -3.85 -1.70 12.19
N ALA A 27 -3.04 -0.83 12.81
CA ALA A 27 -3.42 -0.20 14.07
C ALA A 27 -4.66 0.69 13.91
N GLY A 28 -4.76 1.43 12.80
CA GLY A 28 -5.94 2.24 12.47
C GLY A 28 -7.20 1.40 12.31
N ILE A 29 -7.14 0.29 11.58
CA ILE A 29 -8.25 -0.67 11.42
C ILE A 29 -8.66 -1.18 12.79
N PHE A 30 -7.72 -1.70 13.59
CA PHE A 30 -7.99 -2.22 14.94
C PHE A 30 -8.71 -1.19 15.83
N LEU A 31 -8.24 0.06 15.84
CA LEU A 31 -8.84 1.13 16.63
C LEU A 31 -10.26 1.49 16.16
N LEU A 32 -10.52 1.46 14.85
CA LEU A 32 -11.85 1.69 14.28
C LEU A 32 -12.79 0.53 14.62
N SER A 33 -12.36 -0.70 14.43
CA SER A 33 -13.12 -1.92 14.71
C SER A 33 -13.43 -2.11 16.21
N SER A 34 -12.61 -1.51 17.08
CA SER A 34 -12.83 -1.52 18.52
C SER A 34 -13.94 -0.55 19.00
N ARG A 35 -14.50 0.28 18.12
CA ARG A 35 -15.52 1.26 18.49
C ARG A 35 -16.92 0.65 18.37
N SER A 36 -17.71 0.72 19.46
CA SER A 36 -19.08 0.21 19.52
C SER A 36 -20.10 1.02 18.70
N HIS A 37 -19.77 2.26 18.28
CA HIS A 37 -20.63 3.14 17.50
C HIS A 37 -19.81 4.01 16.57
N LEU A 38 -19.86 3.73 15.27
CA LEU A 38 -19.51 4.71 14.25
C LEU A 38 -20.71 5.66 14.05
N PRO A 39 -20.49 6.98 13.86
CA PRO A 39 -21.59 7.91 13.58
C PRO A 39 -22.34 7.45 12.33
N ASP A 40 -23.67 7.43 12.42
CA ASP A 40 -24.53 7.15 11.26
C ASP A 40 -24.58 8.44 10.41
N LEU A 41 -23.80 8.47 9.35
CA LEU A 41 -23.79 9.58 8.40
C LEU A 41 -24.84 9.31 7.33
N ASP A 42 -26.08 9.69 7.51
CA ASP A 42 -27.23 9.75 6.58
C ASP A 42 -27.30 8.80 5.35
N GLY A 43 -26.52 7.75 5.28
CA GLY A 43 -26.38 6.85 4.12
C GLY A 43 -26.70 5.37 4.38
N GLY A 44 -27.20 5.06 5.56
CA GLY A 44 -27.44 3.67 5.98
C GLY A 44 -26.15 2.97 6.40
N ARG A 45 -26.15 2.38 7.58
CA ARG A 45 -25.00 1.71 8.22
C ARG A 45 -24.28 0.73 7.27
N ASN A 46 -25.02 -0.01 6.47
CA ASN A 46 -24.47 -1.02 5.58
C ASN A 46 -23.56 -0.44 4.50
N PHE A 47 -23.94 0.69 3.89
CA PHE A 47 -23.11 1.32 2.86
C PHE A 47 -21.82 1.91 3.44
N GLN A 48 -21.92 2.59 4.57
CA GLN A 48 -20.75 3.17 5.25
C GLN A 48 -19.78 2.09 5.71
N ASN A 49 -20.28 0.98 6.24
CA ASN A 49 -19.47 -0.17 6.62
C ASN A 49 -18.71 -0.73 5.41
N ILE A 50 -19.40 -1.03 4.32
CA ILE A 50 -18.80 -1.55 3.08
C ILE A 50 -17.71 -0.61 2.55
N VAL A 51 -17.98 0.68 2.46
CA VAL A 51 -17.00 1.67 1.98
C VAL A 51 -15.82 1.77 2.94
N GLY A 52 -16.08 1.77 4.25
CA GLY A 52 -15.04 1.82 5.28
C GLY A 52 -14.08 0.63 5.18
N HIS A 53 -14.61 -0.60 5.13
CA HIS A 53 -13.84 -1.83 4.95
C HIS A 53 -13.05 -1.77 3.64
N PHE A 54 -13.70 -1.49 2.52
CA PHE A 54 -13.04 -1.42 1.22
C PHE A 54 -11.85 -0.45 1.22
N VAL A 55 -12.02 0.77 1.72
CA VAL A 55 -10.96 1.80 1.74
C VAL A 55 -9.83 1.43 2.70
N ALA A 56 -10.17 0.95 3.89
CA ALA A 56 -9.19 0.55 4.89
C ALA A 56 -8.32 -0.62 4.40
N TYR A 57 -8.93 -1.62 3.79
CA TYR A 57 -8.21 -2.78 3.26
C TYR A 57 -7.52 -2.49 1.93
N ALA A 58 -8.00 -1.53 1.14
CA ALA A 58 -7.24 -1.02 -0.01
C ALA A 58 -5.93 -0.34 0.44
N ALA A 59 -5.98 0.46 1.50
CA ALA A 59 -4.78 1.05 2.09
C ALA A 59 -3.83 -0.01 2.65
N LEU A 60 -4.36 -1.06 3.31
CA LEU A 60 -3.56 -2.17 3.82
C LEU A 60 -2.89 -2.96 2.69
N GLY A 61 -3.65 -3.36 1.68
CA GLY A 61 -3.13 -4.08 0.52
C GLY A 61 -2.06 -3.30 -0.23
N ALA A 62 -2.29 -1.99 -0.44
CA ALA A 62 -1.32 -1.10 -1.06
C ALA A 62 -0.02 -1.01 -0.25
N SER A 63 -0.11 -0.77 1.07
CA SER A 63 1.06 -0.62 1.94
C SER A 63 1.87 -1.92 2.04
N LEU A 64 1.22 -3.08 2.12
CA LEU A 64 1.88 -4.39 2.12
C LEU A 64 2.57 -4.68 0.77
N ALA A 65 1.92 -4.34 -0.34
CA ALA A 65 2.49 -4.51 -1.67
C ALA A 65 3.77 -3.66 -1.84
N VAL A 66 3.75 -2.40 -1.40
CA VAL A 66 4.91 -1.52 -1.41
C VAL A 66 6.02 -2.07 -0.51
N LEU A 67 5.70 -2.52 0.69
CA LEU A 67 6.68 -3.15 1.59
C LEU A 67 7.36 -4.35 0.94
N LEU A 68 6.59 -5.30 0.41
CA LEU A 68 7.14 -6.52 -0.19
C LEU A 68 8.01 -6.22 -1.42
N ARG A 69 7.62 -5.22 -2.23
CA ARG A 69 8.45 -4.73 -3.35
C ARG A 69 9.75 -4.11 -2.87
N SER A 70 9.72 -3.29 -1.81
CA SER A 70 10.93 -2.70 -1.23
C SER A 70 11.89 -3.74 -0.65
N LEU A 71 11.39 -4.92 -0.29
CA LEU A 71 12.16 -6.08 0.12
C LEU A 71 12.73 -6.91 -1.06
N GLY A 72 12.55 -6.45 -2.29
CA GLY A 72 13.08 -7.10 -3.49
C GLY A 72 12.21 -8.25 -4.03
N TRP A 73 10.97 -8.41 -3.55
CA TRP A 73 10.07 -9.43 -4.08
C TRP A 73 9.62 -9.10 -5.50
N SER A 74 9.42 -10.12 -6.33
CA SER A 74 8.85 -9.90 -7.66
C SER A 74 7.43 -9.35 -7.55
N ALA A 75 6.99 -8.55 -8.55
CA ALA A 75 5.68 -7.90 -8.54
C ALA A 75 4.52 -8.90 -8.30
N VAL A 76 4.57 -10.05 -8.98
CA VAL A 76 3.53 -11.08 -8.85
C VAL A 76 3.48 -11.67 -7.44
N ARG A 77 4.65 -11.97 -6.84
CA ARG A 77 4.71 -12.51 -5.47
C ARG A 77 4.25 -11.47 -4.45
N ALA A 78 4.73 -10.24 -4.59
CA ALA A 78 4.35 -9.14 -3.69
C ALA A 78 2.85 -8.89 -3.74
N LEU A 79 2.26 -8.83 -4.94
CA LEU A 79 0.83 -8.67 -5.15
C LEU A 79 0.03 -9.79 -4.44
N PHE A 80 0.36 -11.04 -4.74
CA PHE A 80 -0.39 -12.19 -4.20
C PHE A 80 -0.29 -12.25 -2.67
N ILE A 81 0.91 -12.13 -2.11
CA ILE A 81 1.12 -12.22 -0.66
C ILE A 81 0.52 -11.01 0.06
N ALA A 82 0.56 -9.80 -0.51
CA ALA A 82 -0.09 -8.62 0.08
C ALA A 82 -1.60 -8.84 0.21
N ILE A 83 -2.26 -9.36 -0.85
CA ILE A 83 -3.70 -9.66 -0.83
C ILE A 83 -4.01 -10.72 0.22
N VAL A 84 -3.25 -11.81 0.26
CA VAL A 84 -3.46 -12.90 1.23
C VAL A 84 -3.31 -12.38 2.66
N LEU A 85 -2.23 -11.64 2.97
CA LEU A 85 -1.99 -11.12 4.32
C LEU A 85 -3.07 -10.11 4.74
N ALA A 86 -3.47 -9.20 3.85
CA ALA A 86 -4.54 -8.26 4.14
C ALA A 86 -5.87 -8.98 4.40
N THR A 87 -6.24 -9.97 3.58
CA THR A 87 -7.47 -10.74 3.76
C THR A 87 -7.45 -11.55 5.06
N LEU A 88 -6.32 -12.17 5.41
CA LEU A 88 -6.17 -12.87 6.69
C LEU A 88 -6.33 -11.91 7.88
N TYR A 89 -5.81 -10.68 7.75
CA TYR A 89 -6.04 -9.65 8.75
C TYR A 89 -7.54 -9.30 8.85
N GLY A 90 -8.28 -9.23 7.73
CA GLY A 90 -9.74 -9.06 7.71
C GLY A 90 -10.47 -10.15 8.47
N VAL A 91 -10.08 -11.41 8.30
CA VAL A 91 -10.65 -12.51 9.10
C VAL A 91 -10.42 -12.30 10.61
N THR A 92 -9.22 -11.84 11.00
CA THR A 92 -8.93 -11.54 12.42
C THR A 92 -9.72 -10.34 12.93
N ASP A 93 -9.96 -9.36 12.06
CA ASP A 93 -10.74 -8.16 12.37
C ASP A 93 -12.22 -8.52 12.62
N GLU A 94 -12.83 -9.33 11.75
CA GLU A 94 -14.18 -9.86 11.95
C GLU A 94 -14.31 -10.66 13.26
N PHE A 95 -13.32 -11.50 13.56
CA PHE A 95 -13.29 -12.20 14.83
C PHE A 95 -13.22 -11.22 16.02
N HIS A 96 -12.39 -10.19 15.93
CA HIS A 96 -12.30 -9.14 16.95
C HIS A 96 -13.62 -8.41 17.12
N GLN A 97 -14.26 -7.99 16.02
CA GLN A 97 -15.56 -7.31 16.04
C GLN A 97 -16.66 -8.16 16.70
N SER A 98 -16.61 -9.50 16.54
CA SER A 98 -17.56 -10.41 17.22
C SER A 98 -17.49 -10.35 18.75
N LEU A 99 -16.38 -9.88 19.30
CA LEU A 99 -16.17 -9.72 20.74
C LEU A 99 -16.51 -8.30 21.24
N VAL A 100 -16.72 -7.34 20.32
CA VAL A 100 -17.03 -5.95 20.67
C VAL A 100 -18.54 -5.78 20.88
N PRO A 101 -19.01 -5.33 22.06
CA PRO A 101 -20.44 -5.13 22.31
C PRO A 101 -21.07 -4.16 21.32
N ASN A 102 -22.25 -4.52 20.80
CA ASN A 102 -23.01 -3.72 19.82
C ASN A 102 -22.30 -3.51 18.46
N SER A 103 -21.27 -4.28 18.17
CA SER A 103 -20.70 -4.39 16.82
C SER A 103 -21.51 -5.37 15.99
N SER A 104 -21.62 -5.14 14.69
CA SER A 104 -22.22 -6.06 13.73
C SER A 104 -21.12 -6.71 12.91
N THR A 105 -20.98 -8.01 13.01
CA THR A 105 -20.10 -8.80 12.14
C THR A 105 -20.91 -9.35 10.98
N ASP A 106 -20.39 -9.21 9.76
CA ASP A 106 -20.95 -9.85 8.56
C ASP A 106 -19.80 -10.54 7.80
N PRO A 107 -19.84 -11.88 7.62
CA PRO A 107 -18.84 -12.60 6.84
C PRO A 107 -18.63 -12.05 5.42
N LYS A 108 -19.58 -11.26 4.91
CA LYS A 108 -19.43 -10.55 3.63
C LYS A 108 -18.38 -9.45 3.69
N ASP A 109 -18.11 -8.91 4.89
CA ASP A 109 -17.10 -7.87 5.05
C ASP A 109 -15.71 -8.41 4.72
N VAL A 110 -15.40 -9.68 5.00
CA VAL A 110 -14.16 -10.35 4.54
C VAL A 110 -14.03 -10.35 3.00
N LEU A 111 -15.15 -10.49 2.28
CA LEU A 111 -15.11 -10.39 0.82
C LEU A 111 -14.82 -8.95 0.36
N VAL A 112 -15.39 -7.96 1.03
CA VAL A 112 -15.13 -6.54 0.77
C VAL A 112 -13.66 -6.21 1.07
N ASP A 113 -13.12 -6.74 2.17
CA ASP A 113 -11.70 -6.60 2.56
C ASP A 113 -10.78 -7.18 1.50
N PHE A 114 -11.07 -8.39 1.02
CA PHE A 114 -10.33 -9.00 -0.09
C PHE A 114 -10.35 -8.14 -1.35
N LEU A 115 -11.53 -7.64 -1.75
CA LEU A 115 -11.67 -6.79 -2.94
C LEU A 115 -10.93 -5.46 -2.76
N GLY A 116 -11.03 -4.85 -1.59
CA GLY A 116 -10.29 -3.65 -1.23
C GLY A 116 -8.78 -3.90 -1.30
N ALA A 117 -8.29 -4.95 -0.63
CA ALA A 117 -6.88 -5.31 -0.63
C ALA A 117 -6.34 -5.56 -2.05
N ALA A 118 -7.09 -6.27 -2.88
CA ALA A 118 -6.72 -6.52 -4.27
C ALA A 118 -6.65 -5.21 -5.07
N ALA A 119 -7.66 -4.35 -4.96
CA ALA A 119 -7.68 -3.06 -5.63
C ALA A 119 -6.50 -2.17 -5.22
N GLY A 120 -6.24 -2.06 -3.91
CA GLY A 120 -5.15 -1.25 -3.37
C GLY A 120 -3.77 -1.77 -3.77
N ALA A 121 -3.55 -3.09 -3.67
CA ALA A 121 -2.28 -3.71 -4.05
C ALA A 121 -2.02 -3.55 -5.57
N LEU A 122 -3.02 -3.74 -6.41
CA LEU A 122 -2.91 -3.51 -7.87
C LEU A 122 -2.60 -2.05 -8.19
N ALA A 123 -3.30 -1.10 -7.55
CA ALA A 123 -3.05 0.32 -7.74
C ALA A 123 -1.61 0.69 -7.35
N ALA A 124 -1.12 0.19 -6.20
CA ALA A 124 0.25 0.42 -5.75
C ALA A 124 1.27 -0.12 -6.74
N MET A 125 1.08 -1.35 -7.28
CA MET A 125 1.96 -1.91 -8.30
C MET A 125 2.03 -1.03 -9.55
N ARG A 126 0.88 -0.57 -10.05
CA ARG A 126 0.82 0.32 -11.22
C ARG A 126 1.53 1.64 -11.00
N LEU A 127 1.34 2.25 -9.81
CA LEU A 127 2.00 3.50 -9.47
C LEU A 127 3.52 3.33 -9.36
N MET A 128 3.98 2.20 -8.80
CA MET A 128 5.41 1.89 -8.72
C MET A 128 6.02 1.68 -10.12
N ASP A 129 5.35 0.95 -11.01
CA ASP A 129 5.81 0.75 -12.39
C ASP A 129 5.95 2.10 -13.11
N VAL A 130 4.97 3.01 -12.96
CA VAL A 130 5.02 4.36 -13.55
C VAL A 130 6.16 5.18 -12.94
N TRP A 131 6.35 5.10 -11.63
CA TRP A 131 7.44 5.83 -10.96
C TRP A 131 8.83 5.33 -11.40
N GLU A 132 9.04 4.02 -11.46
CA GLU A 132 10.31 3.42 -11.89
C GLU A 132 10.60 3.70 -13.38
N SER A 133 9.56 3.83 -14.22
CA SER A 133 9.69 4.10 -15.65
C SER A 133 9.80 5.59 -16.01
N SER A 134 9.57 6.50 -15.04
CA SER A 134 9.66 7.96 -15.31
C SER A 134 11.14 8.38 -15.44
N PRO A 135 11.59 8.88 -16.63
CA PRO A 135 12.94 9.38 -16.80
C PRO A 135 13.19 10.51 -15.80
N SER A 136 14.39 10.56 -15.24
CA SER A 136 14.81 11.67 -14.39
C SER A 136 14.90 12.93 -15.27
N ALA A 137 13.86 13.74 -15.33
CA ALA A 137 13.78 14.94 -16.15
C ALA A 137 14.87 16.01 -15.80
N LEU A 138 15.76 15.69 -14.87
CA LEU A 138 16.87 16.53 -14.43
C LEU A 138 18.24 16.09 -14.93
N SER A 139 18.37 14.89 -15.52
CA SER A 139 19.65 14.43 -16.08
C SER A 139 19.96 15.05 -17.45
N ASP A 140 18.93 15.55 -18.16
CA ASP A 140 19.08 16.10 -19.50
C ASP A 140 19.43 17.61 -19.51
N VAL A 141 19.55 18.23 -18.33
CA VAL A 141 19.86 19.68 -18.19
C VAL A 141 21.33 19.91 -17.78
N ALA A 142 22.14 18.89 -17.64
CA ALA A 142 23.57 19.09 -17.44
C ALA A 142 24.17 19.63 -18.75
N PRO A 143 24.67 20.90 -18.79
CA PRO A 143 25.37 21.39 -19.97
C PRO A 143 26.59 20.52 -20.20
N ASN A 144 26.78 20.06 -21.44
CA ASN A 144 28.00 19.39 -21.85
C ASN A 144 29.21 20.22 -21.35
N PRO A 145 30.19 19.57 -20.71
CA PRO A 145 31.42 20.28 -20.39
C PRO A 145 32.01 20.87 -21.68
N PRO A 146 32.58 22.07 -21.66
CA PRO A 146 33.15 22.67 -22.83
C PRO A 146 34.18 21.71 -23.43
N GLU A 147 34.06 21.45 -24.71
CA GLU A 147 35.08 20.71 -25.47
C GLU A 147 36.39 21.48 -25.31
N ASP A 148 37.38 20.82 -24.70
CA ASP A 148 38.71 21.37 -24.49
C ASP A 148 39.29 21.64 -25.87
N GLU A 149 39.29 22.92 -26.31
CA GLU A 149 40.01 23.34 -27.49
C GLU A 149 41.52 23.23 -27.19
N SER A 150 42.04 22.03 -27.42
CA SER A 150 43.49 21.84 -27.44
C SER A 150 44.09 22.51 -28.66
N PHE A 151 44.72 23.66 -28.45
CA PHE A 151 45.72 24.26 -29.35
C PHE A 151 47.07 23.55 -29.26
#